data_ab43ea22b5cde6d53e6ef57648b1f0b2
#
_entry.id   ab43ea22b5cde6d53e6ef57648b1f0b2
#
_cell.length_a   1.000
_cell.length_b   1.000
_cell.length_c   1.000
_cell.angle_alpha   90.00
_cell.angle_beta   90.00
_cell.angle_gamma   90.00
#
_symmetry.space_group_name_H-M   'P 1'
#
loop_
_entity.id
_entity.type
_entity.pdbx_description
1 polymer ?
#
loop_
_entity_poly.entity_id
_entity_poly.type
_entity_poly.pdbx_seq_one_letter_code
_entity_poly.pdbx_strand_id
1 'polypeptide(L)'
;MILRTERLLIRPFKENDINDLYDIYSDTKVCKYLLHDVWNEDNKLKEFQQKLKYNKLEEGKINLACVLDKKVIGDISICYTEMKETVEIGYTFNSRYSGKGYAYESVKTVVKYLFKNYGIHRIIANLDSRNLSSAKLCERIGMRKEAHFIKDYWNKGEWTDSYIYGMLASDL
;
A
#
# COMPACT_ATOMS: atom_id res chain seq x y z
N MET A 1 -4.12 -2.04 14.87
CA MET A 1 -2.67 -1.79 14.59
C MET A 1 -2.40 -0.30 14.64
N ILE A 2 -1.52 0.16 15.54
CA ILE A 2 -1.06 1.57 15.63
C ILE A 2 0.46 1.51 15.80
N LEU A 3 1.20 2.12 14.88
CA LEU A 3 2.66 2.09 14.87
C LEU A 3 3.22 3.52 14.82
N ARG A 4 4.36 3.72 15.45
CA ARG A 4 5.12 4.98 15.36
C ARG A 4 6.46 4.69 14.71
N THR A 5 6.84 5.53 13.79
CA THR A 5 8.17 5.59 13.22
C THR A 5 8.93 6.80 13.78
N GLU A 6 10.07 7.14 13.26
CA GLU A 6 10.79 8.36 13.63
C GLU A 6 9.96 9.63 13.33
N ARG A 7 9.25 9.65 12.20
CA ARG A 7 8.55 10.86 11.70
C ARG A 7 7.05 10.69 11.55
N LEU A 8 6.51 9.45 11.54
CA LEU A 8 5.15 9.16 11.13
C LEU A 8 4.37 8.38 12.21
N LEU A 9 3.06 8.60 12.21
CA LEU A 9 2.10 7.75 12.89
C LEU A 9 1.36 6.93 11.83
N ILE A 10 1.36 5.60 11.97
CA ILE A 10 0.62 4.67 11.10
C ILE A 10 -0.55 4.12 11.91
N ARG A 11 -1.78 4.29 11.44
CA ARG A 11 -3.01 3.92 12.15
C ARG A 11 -4.15 3.61 11.19
N PRO A 12 -5.22 2.92 11.64
CA PRO A 12 -6.46 2.84 10.85
C PRO A 12 -6.99 4.23 10.49
N PHE A 13 -7.74 4.30 9.39
CA PHE A 13 -8.38 5.55 8.95
C PHE A 13 -9.42 6.03 9.96
N LYS A 14 -9.64 7.35 9.99
CA LYS A 14 -10.70 8.05 10.71
C LYS A 14 -11.55 8.83 9.72
N GLU A 15 -12.79 9.13 10.07
CA GLU A 15 -13.72 9.87 9.20
C GLU A 15 -13.15 11.19 8.68
N ASN A 16 -12.38 11.89 9.50
CA ASN A 16 -11.77 13.18 9.14
C ASN A 16 -10.60 13.08 8.14
N ASP A 17 -10.15 11.87 7.79
CA ASP A 17 -9.03 11.68 6.86
C ASP A 17 -9.45 11.80 5.38
N ILE A 18 -10.74 11.92 5.09
CA ILE A 18 -11.30 11.88 3.73
C ILE A 18 -10.67 12.91 2.79
N ASN A 19 -10.46 14.15 3.24
CA ASN A 19 -9.91 15.20 2.40
C ASN A 19 -8.44 14.97 2.07
N ASP A 20 -7.66 14.50 3.03
CA ASP A 20 -6.25 14.15 2.80
C ASP A 20 -6.11 12.98 1.83
N LEU A 21 -6.99 11.98 1.96
CA LEU A 21 -6.98 10.83 1.07
C LEU A 21 -7.47 11.19 -0.33
N TYR A 22 -8.45 12.11 -0.43
CA TYR A 22 -8.89 12.68 -1.69
C TYR A 22 -7.75 13.42 -2.41
N ASP A 23 -6.93 14.21 -1.70
CA ASP A 23 -5.73 14.86 -2.26
C ASP A 23 -4.76 13.86 -2.90
N ILE A 24 -4.66 12.64 -2.34
CA ILE A 24 -3.81 11.57 -2.87
C ILE A 24 -4.44 10.95 -4.12
N TYR A 25 -5.68 10.51 -4.03
CA TYR A 25 -6.35 9.70 -5.06
C TYR A 25 -7.01 10.51 -6.18
N SER A 26 -7.08 11.84 -6.06
CA SER A 26 -7.45 12.74 -7.16
C SER A 26 -6.26 13.14 -8.06
N ASP A 27 -5.03 12.79 -7.66
CA ASP A 27 -3.83 13.04 -8.47
C ASP A 27 -3.68 11.95 -9.55
N THR A 28 -3.80 12.34 -10.81
CA THR A 28 -3.66 11.42 -11.96
C THR A 28 -2.29 10.74 -12.03
N LYS A 29 -1.22 11.42 -11.56
CA LYS A 29 0.14 10.85 -11.52
C LYS A 29 0.23 9.72 -10.50
N VAL A 30 -0.39 9.89 -9.34
CA VAL A 30 -0.45 8.86 -8.29
C VAL A 30 -1.24 7.66 -8.77
N CYS A 31 -2.39 7.88 -9.40
CA CYS A 31 -3.30 6.83 -9.83
C CYS A 31 -2.91 6.14 -11.14
N LYS A 32 -1.87 6.61 -11.83
CA LYS A 32 -1.49 6.13 -13.17
C LYS A 32 -1.39 4.59 -13.27
N TYR A 33 -0.78 3.96 -12.27
CA TYR A 33 -0.54 2.51 -12.24
C TYR A 33 -1.41 1.76 -11.22
N LEU A 34 -2.39 2.45 -10.60
CA LEU A 34 -3.32 1.83 -9.67
C LEU A 34 -4.47 1.15 -10.43
N LEU A 35 -5.11 0.17 -9.78
CA LEU A 35 -6.16 -0.64 -10.38
C LEU A 35 -7.53 0.07 -10.44
N HIS A 36 -7.66 1.23 -9.82
CA HIS A 36 -8.88 2.04 -9.82
C HIS A 36 -8.66 3.38 -10.52
N ASP A 37 -9.75 4.00 -10.91
CA ASP A 37 -9.73 5.34 -11.49
C ASP A 37 -9.46 6.43 -10.44
N VAL A 38 -9.17 7.64 -10.92
CA VAL A 38 -8.99 8.82 -10.07
C VAL A 38 -10.27 9.10 -9.30
N TRP A 39 -10.13 9.49 -8.04
CA TRP A 39 -11.27 9.97 -7.27
C TRP A 39 -11.71 11.35 -7.72
N ASN A 40 -13.01 11.58 -7.66
CA ASN A 40 -13.66 12.87 -7.93
C ASN A 40 -14.69 13.17 -6.84
N GLU A 41 -15.34 14.33 -6.92
CA GLU A 41 -16.32 14.75 -5.91
C GLU A 41 -17.52 13.80 -5.80
N ASP A 42 -17.90 13.11 -6.90
CA ASP A 42 -19.06 12.22 -6.92
C ASP A 42 -18.78 10.87 -6.27
N ASN A 43 -17.52 10.36 -6.38
CA ASN A 43 -17.18 9.02 -5.89
C ASN A 43 -16.38 9.01 -4.58
N LYS A 44 -15.76 10.14 -4.18
CA LYS A 44 -14.84 10.18 -3.04
C LYS A 44 -15.40 9.61 -1.73
N LEU A 45 -16.66 9.88 -1.43
CA LEU A 45 -17.28 9.41 -0.19
C LEU A 45 -17.43 7.88 -0.20
N LYS A 46 -17.93 7.33 -1.31
CA LYS A 46 -18.10 5.88 -1.49
C LYS A 46 -16.75 5.16 -1.39
N GLU A 47 -15.75 5.65 -2.09
CA GLU A 47 -14.41 5.05 -2.10
C GLU A 47 -13.73 5.15 -0.73
N PHE A 48 -13.90 6.27 -0.04
CA PHE A 48 -13.38 6.44 1.32
C PHE A 48 -14.07 5.51 2.33
N GLN A 49 -15.37 5.30 2.23
CA GLN A 49 -16.10 4.35 3.08
C GLN A 49 -15.57 2.92 2.92
N GLN A 50 -15.14 2.52 1.72
CA GLN A 50 -14.49 1.24 1.51
C GLN A 50 -13.15 1.15 2.26
N LYS A 51 -12.40 2.24 2.34
CA LYS A 51 -11.15 2.28 3.14
C LYS A 51 -11.44 2.18 4.64
N LEU A 52 -12.46 2.86 5.15
CA LEU A 52 -12.86 2.82 6.55
C LEU A 52 -13.36 1.44 7.01
N LYS A 53 -14.02 0.70 6.12
CA LYS A 53 -14.59 -0.62 6.42
C LYS A 53 -13.53 -1.61 6.89
N TYR A 54 -12.33 -1.55 6.35
CA TYR A 54 -11.25 -2.51 6.62
C TYR A 54 -10.27 -1.92 7.65
N ASN A 55 -10.53 -2.15 8.93
CA ASN A 55 -9.76 -1.58 10.05
C ASN A 55 -9.14 -2.61 11.00
N LYS A 56 -9.30 -3.92 10.72
CA LYS A 56 -8.74 -5.02 11.48
C LYS A 56 -8.22 -6.11 10.56
N LEU A 57 -6.94 -6.44 10.70
CA LEU A 57 -6.31 -7.48 9.88
C LEU A 57 -6.88 -8.87 10.18
N GLU A 58 -7.33 -9.11 11.40
CA GLU A 58 -7.97 -10.35 11.83
C GLU A 58 -9.28 -10.65 11.06
N GLU A 59 -9.88 -9.64 10.46
CA GLU A 59 -11.05 -9.76 9.57
C GLU A 59 -10.64 -9.93 8.08
N GLY A 60 -9.36 -10.22 7.83
CA GLY A 60 -8.81 -10.52 6.50
C GLY A 60 -8.12 -9.36 5.80
N LYS A 61 -8.44 -8.10 6.17
CA LYS A 61 -7.87 -6.90 5.53
C LYS A 61 -7.81 -5.71 6.48
N ILE A 62 -6.76 -4.90 6.35
CA ILE A 62 -6.66 -3.60 7.02
C ILE A 62 -6.14 -2.53 6.05
N ASN A 63 -6.68 -1.32 6.19
CA ASN A 63 -6.14 -0.12 5.55
C ASN A 63 -5.60 0.84 6.62
N LEU A 64 -4.38 1.31 6.43
CA LEU A 64 -3.65 2.16 7.37
C LEU A 64 -3.32 3.51 6.75
N ALA A 65 -3.62 4.58 7.46
CA ALA A 65 -3.18 5.93 7.14
C ALA A 65 -1.74 6.14 7.63
N CYS A 66 -0.87 6.70 6.79
CA CYS A 66 0.46 7.19 7.16
C CYS A 66 0.37 8.69 7.41
N VAL A 67 0.51 9.11 8.67
CA VAL A 67 0.25 10.48 9.13
C VAL A 67 1.55 11.19 9.48
N LEU A 68 1.79 12.33 8.85
CA LEU A 68 2.86 13.27 9.13
C LEU A 68 2.24 14.60 9.62
N ASP A 69 2.64 15.09 10.78
CA ASP A 69 2.16 16.39 11.31
C ASP A 69 0.64 16.58 11.21
N LYS A 70 -0.13 15.56 11.63
CA LYS A 70 -1.59 15.48 11.61
C LYS A 70 -2.22 15.32 10.21
N LYS A 71 -1.44 15.33 9.13
CA LYS A 71 -1.90 15.13 7.76
C LYS A 71 -1.65 13.70 7.27
N VAL A 72 -2.63 13.08 6.64
CA VAL A 72 -2.44 11.79 5.95
C VAL A 72 -1.69 12.05 4.64
N ILE A 73 -0.50 11.46 4.51
CA ILE A 73 0.37 11.61 3.33
C ILE A 73 0.47 10.35 2.50
N GLY A 74 -0.12 9.26 2.96
CA GLY A 74 -0.14 7.99 2.26
C GLY A 74 -1.01 6.97 2.96
N ASP A 75 -1.26 5.85 2.28
CA ASP A 75 -1.91 4.70 2.87
C ASP A 75 -1.16 3.40 2.58
N ILE A 76 -1.43 2.41 3.42
CA ILE A 76 -0.94 1.04 3.27
C ILE A 76 -2.14 0.11 3.42
N SER A 77 -2.33 -0.77 2.45
CA SER A 77 -3.31 -1.86 2.52
C SER A 77 -2.59 -3.19 2.76
N ILE A 78 -3.18 -4.02 3.61
CA ILE A 78 -2.69 -5.37 3.89
C ILE A 78 -3.88 -6.30 3.80
N CYS A 79 -3.77 -7.35 3.01
CA CYS A 79 -4.81 -8.33 2.80
C CYS A 79 -4.24 -9.73 2.91
N TYR A 80 -4.88 -10.63 3.69
CA TYR A 80 -4.56 -12.03 3.62
C TYR A 80 -4.88 -12.58 2.23
N THR A 81 -4.00 -13.41 1.71
CA THR A 81 -4.25 -14.19 0.49
C THR A 81 -4.91 -15.52 0.87
N GLU A 82 -5.29 -16.31 -0.13
CA GLU A 82 -5.79 -17.68 0.11
C GLU A 82 -4.68 -18.62 0.62
N MET A 83 -3.42 -18.23 0.50
CA MET A 83 -2.28 -19.02 0.97
C MET A 83 -2.06 -18.78 2.47
N LYS A 84 -1.79 -19.88 3.19
CA LYS A 84 -1.53 -19.86 4.63
C LYS A 84 -0.46 -18.84 5.02
N GLU A 85 -0.74 -18.05 6.05
CA GLU A 85 0.21 -17.09 6.65
C GLU A 85 0.88 -16.15 5.62
N THR A 86 0.16 -15.85 4.54
CA THR A 86 0.64 -15.00 3.45
C THR A 86 -0.25 -13.78 3.30
N VAL A 87 0.36 -12.60 3.26
CA VAL A 87 -0.34 -11.33 3.02
C VAL A 87 0.22 -10.63 1.79
N GLU A 88 -0.68 -9.92 1.09
CA GLU A 88 -0.30 -8.94 0.07
C GLU A 88 -0.31 -7.55 0.69
N ILE A 89 0.73 -6.76 0.41
CA ILE A 89 0.86 -5.37 0.82
C ILE A 89 0.78 -4.46 -0.39
N GLY A 90 -0.09 -3.44 -0.30
CA GLY A 90 -0.16 -2.33 -1.24
C GLY A 90 0.11 -1.01 -0.53
N TYR A 91 0.59 -0.01 -1.24
CA TYR A 91 0.85 1.31 -0.68
C TYR A 91 0.73 2.41 -1.72
N THR A 92 0.27 3.56 -1.28
CA THR A 92 0.11 4.76 -2.11
C THR A 92 0.50 5.98 -1.29
N PHE A 93 1.31 6.87 -1.85
CA PHE A 93 1.75 8.09 -1.19
C PHE A 93 1.50 9.31 -2.05
N ASN A 94 1.18 10.42 -1.40
CA ASN A 94 1.00 11.72 -2.04
C ASN A 94 2.31 12.15 -2.72
N SER A 95 2.22 12.48 -4.02
CA SER A 95 3.37 12.85 -4.86
C SER A 95 4.18 14.02 -4.33
N ARG A 96 3.55 14.96 -3.60
CA ARG A 96 4.21 16.11 -2.96
C ARG A 96 5.21 15.73 -1.87
N TYR A 97 5.10 14.52 -1.33
CA TYR A 97 5.99 13.99 -0.28
C TYR A 97 7.00 12.98 -0.81
N SER A 98 7.10 12.85 -2.13
CA SER A 98 8.04 11.95 -2.80
C SER A 98 9.51 12.31 -2.51
N GLY A 99 10.39 11.32 -2.58
CA GLY A 99 11.85 11.51 -2.43
C GLY A 99 12.35 11.73 -1.00
N LYS A 100 11.47 11.81 0.00
CA LYS A 100 11.82 12.12 1.40
C LYS A 100 11.93 10.87 2.30
N GLY A 101 11.74 9.68 1.74
CA GLY A 101 11.87 8.41 2.46
C GLY A 101 10.66 7.98 3.28
N TYR A 102 9.56 8.72 3.29
CA TYR A 102 8.37 8.41 4.11
C TYR A 102 7.74 7.05 3.75
N ALA A 103 7.62 6.74 2.46
CA ALA A 103 7.10 5.45 2.02
C ALA A 103 7.97 4.28 2.52
N TYR A 104 9.28 4.41 2.39
CA TYR A 104 10.24 3.41 2.89
C TYR A 104 10.12 3.21 4.40
N GLU A 105 10.10 4.29 5.17
CA GLU A 105 10.00 4.26 6.63
C GLU A 105 8.69 3.59 7.08
N SER A 106 7.57 3.95 6.44
CA SER A 106 6.25 3.39 6.77
C SER A 106 6.15 1.91 6.41
N VAL A 107 6.45 1.56 5.17
CA VAL A 107 6.27 0.18 4.67
C VAL A 107 7.22 -0.77 5.39
N LYS A 108 8.49 -0.39 5.58
CA LYS A 108 9.46 -1.21 6.33
C LYS A 108 9.02 -1.46 7.78
N THR A 109 8.45 -0.46 8.44
CA THR A 109 7.94 -0.60 9.80
C THR A 109 6.76 -1.56 9.86
N VAL A 110 5.82 -1.44 8.93
CA VAL A 110 4.67 -2.34 8.82
C VAL A 110 5.11 -3.78 8.52
N VAL A 111 6.00 -3.99 7.56
CA VAL A 111 6.54 -5.31 7.21
C VAL A 111 7.17 -6.00 8.42
N LYS A 112 8.06 -5.29 9.14
CA LYS A 112 8.67 -5.82 10.38
C LYS A 112 7.63 -6.18 11.43
N TYR A 113 6.62 -5.34 11.60
CA TYR A 113 5.56 -5.57 12.58
C TYR A 113 4.70 -6.80 12.23
N LEU A 114 4.37 -6.99 10.96
CA LEU A 114 3.61 -8.14 10.48
C LEU A 114 4.35 -9.45 10.77
N PHE A 115 5.61 -9.56 10.40
CA PHE A 115 6.41 -10.75 10.69
C PHE A 115 6.53 -11.03 12.19
N LYS A 116 6.77 -9.98 12.98
CA LYS A 116 7.02 -10.14 14.41
C LYS A 116 5.77 -10.48 15.23
N ASN A 117 4.60 -9.91 14.85
CA ASN A 117 3.41 -9.90 15.72
C ASN A 117 2.22 -10.69 15.19
N TYR A 118 2.21 -11.02 13.89
CA TYR A 118 1.10 -11.74 13.24
C TYR A 118 1.45 -13.14 12.76
N GLY A 119 2.67 -13.60 13.01
CA GLY A 119 3.11 -14.92 12.55
C GLY A 119 3.08 -15.10 11.04
N ILE A 120 3.18 -13.99 10.29
CA ILE A 120 3.20 -14.02 8.84
C ILE A 120 4.46 -14.76 8.37
N HIS A 121 4.27 -15.76 7.50
CA HIS A 121 5.36 -16.48 6.85
C HIS A 121 5.90 -15.71 5.65
N ARG A 122 5.01 -15.09 4.87
CA ARG A 122 5.35 -14.47 3.60
C ARG A 122 4.57 -13.17 3.35
N ILE A 123 5.26 -12.17 2.83
CA ILE A 123 4.65 -10.92 2.33
C ILE A 123 4.92 -10.81 0.83
N ILE A 124 3.89 -10.52 0.05
CA ILE A 124 4.01 -10.25 -1.38
C ILE A 124 3.55 -8.83 -1.71
N ALA A 125 4.07 -8.30 -2.81
CA ALA A 125 3.57 -7.08 -3.45
C ALA A 125 3.43 -7.32 -4.95
N ASN A 126 2.26 -6.97 -5.49
CA ASN A 126 1.95 -7.05 -6.91
C ASN A 126 1.84 -5.64 -7.47
N LEU A 127 2.55 -5.35 -8.56
CA LEU A 127 2.58 -4.01 -9.13
C LEU A 127 2.71 -4.02 -10.66
N ASP A 128 2.17 -2.97 -11.30
CA ASP A 128 2.42 -2.71 -12.71
C ASP A 128 3.93 -2.58 -12.94
N SER A 129 4.48 -3.32 -13.91
CA SER A 129 5.93 -3.36 -14.18
C SER A 129 6.53 -2.00 -14.53
N ARG A 130 5.71 -1.05 -14.97
CA ARG A 130 6.11 0.33 -15.30
C ARG A 130 6.22 1.22 -14.04
N ASN A 131 5.70 0.79 -12.90
CA ASN A 131 5.78 1.53 -11.65
C ASN A 131 7.15 1.35 -10.98
N LEU A 132 8.17 1.97 -11.58
CA LEU A 132 9.56 1.83 -11.14
C LEU A 132 9.80 2.35 -9.72
N SER A 133 9.05 3.35 -9.27
CA SER A 133 9.17 3.87 -7.90
C SER A 133 8.72 2.83 -6.87
N SER A 134 7.64 2.11 -7.15
CA SER A 134 7.16 1.01 -6.31
C SER A 134 8.13 -0.18 -6.33
N ALA A 135 8.66 -0.54 -7.50
CA ALA A 135 9.66 -1.60 -7.64
C ALA A 135 10.91 -1.31 -6.79
N LYS A 136 11.46 -0.09 -6.93
CA LYS A 136 12.63 0.35 -6.13
C LYS A 136 12.34 0.35 -4.62
N LEU A 137 11.10 0.67 -4.21
CA LEU A 137 10.73 0.60 -2.80
C LEU A 137 10.73 -0.84 -2.30
N CYS A 138 10.13 -1.78 -3.04
CA CYS A 138 10.18 -3.21 -2.72
C CYS A 138 11.61 -3.70 -2.53
N GLU A 139 12.50 -3.40 -3.47
CA GLU A 139 13.92 -3.79 -3.40
C GLU A 139 14.64 -3.19 -2.18
N ARG A 140 14.39 -1.91 -1.90
CA ARG A 140 15.00 -1.22 -0.73
C ARG A 140 14.57 -1.79 0.61
N ILE A 141 13.35 -2.29 0.75
CA ILE A 141 12.90 -2.95 1.99
C ILE A 141 13.36 -4.40 2.10
N GLY A 142 13.96 -4.96 1.05
CA GLY A 142 14.54 -6.30 1.03
C GLY A 142 13.69 -7.35 0.32
N MET A 143 12.62 -6.95 -0.40
CA MET A 143 11.84 -7.90 -1.21
C MET A 143 12.61 -8.31 -2.47
N ARG A 144 12.46 -9.57 -2.86
CA ARG A 144 13.00 -10.11 -4.12
C ARG A 144 11.95 -10.00 -5.22
N LYS A 145 12.37 -9.62 -6.43
CA LYS A 145 11.53 -9.80 -7.61
C LYS A 145 11.48 -11.28 -7.95
N GLU A 146 10.32 -11.88 -7.84
CA GLU A 146 10.12 -13.32 -8.02
C GLU A 146 9.46 -13.66 -9.37
N ALA A 147 8.71 -12.72 -9.96
CA ALA A 147 8.08 -12.92 -11.25
C ALA A 147 7.94 -11.63 -12.05
N HIS A 148 7.94 -11.78 -13.37
CA HIS A 148 7.49 -10.82 -14.37
C HIS A 148 6.47 -11.52 -15.26
N PHE A 149 5.20 -11.17 -15.11
CA PHE A 149 4.14 -11.68 -15.96
C PHE A 149 3.90 -10.73 -17.13
N ILE A 150 3.83 -11.28 -18.31
CA ILE A 150 3.68 -10.52 -19.56
C ILE A 150 2.18 -10.48 -19.93
N LYS A 151 1.63 -9.25 -20.04
CA LYS A 151 0.24 -9.02 -20.48
C LYS A 151 -0.80 -9.84 -19.69
N ASP A 152 -0.59 -9.95 -18.38
CA ASP A 152 -1.41 -10.77 -17.50
C ASP A 152 -2.61 -10.04 -16.90
N TYR A 153 -2.58 -8.70 -16.90
CA TYR A 153 -3.59 -7.89 -16.25
C TYR A 153 -4.23 -6.86 -17.19
N TRP A 154 -5.57 -6.92 -17.32
CA TRP A 154 -6.33 -5.90 -18.04
C TRP A 154 -6.63 -4.71 -17.14
N ASN A 155 -6.10 -3.54 -17.46
CA ASN A 155 -6.28 -2.33 -16.67
C ASN A 155 -6.39 -1.10 -17.56
N LYS A 156 -7.41 -0.26 -17.34
CA LYS A 156 -7.59 1.04 -18.01
C LYS A 156 -7.51 0.94 -19.54
N GLY A 157 -8.14 -0.10 -20.10
CA GLY A 157 -8.24 -0.27 -21.55
C GLY A 157 -7.01 -0.89 -22.23
N GLU A 158 -6.06 -1.43 -21.47
CA GLU A 158 -4.85 -2.09 -22.01
C GLU A 158 -4.45 -3.33 -21.20
N TRP A 159 -3.75 -4.25 -21.86
CA TRP A 159 -3.05 -5.35 -21.19
C TRP A 159 -1.71 -4.83 -20.62
N THR A 160 -1.49 -5.04 -19.32
CA THR A 160 -0.30 -4.61 -18.62
C THR A 160 0.51 -5.80 -18.11
N ASP A 161 1.80 -5.57 -17.90
CA ASP A 161 2.69 -6.54 -17.29
C ASP A 161 2.72 -6.34 -15.77
N SER A 162 2.88 -7.42 -15.01
CA SER A 162 2.99 -7.36 -13.56
C SER A 162 4.36 -7.83 -13.05
N TYR A 163 4.87 -7.15 -12.03
CA TYR A 163 5.94 -7.66 -11.19
C TYR A 163 5.39 -8.19 -9.88
N ILE A 164 5.85 -9.38 -9.48
CA ILE A 164 5.61 -9.92 -8.15
C ILE A 164 6.90 -9.84 -7.35
N TYR A 165 6.82 -9.16 -6.22
CA TYR A 165 7.87 -9.13 -5.20
C TYR A 165 7.47 -9.97 -4.00
N GLY A 166 8.43 -10.64 -3.38
CA GLY A 166 8.19 -11.48 -2.20
C GLY A 166 9.28 -11.34 -1.14
N MET A 167 8.90 -11.55 0.12
CA MET A 167 9.78 -11.55 1.26
C MET A 167 9.30 -12.59 2.28
N LEU A 168 10.23 -13.33 2.87
CA LEU A 168 9.97 -14.28 3.95
C LEU A 168 10.36 -13.69 5.31
N ALA A 169 9.81 -14.23 6.39
CA ALA A 169 10.19 -13.83 7.75
C ALA A 169 11.70 -14.03 8.01
N SER A 170 12.32 -15.00 7.35
CA SER A 170 13.77 -15.28 7.45
C SER A 170 14.66 -14.27 6.73
N ASP A 171 14.08 -13.35 5.94
CA ASP A 171 14.82 -12.33 5.18
C ASP A 171 14.99 -11.01 5.96
N LEU A 172 14.40 -10.91 7.18
CA LEU A 172 14.45 -9.71 8.03
C LEU A 172 15.84 -9.44 8.65
#